data_759a1f8bbd3265e6a8db5a6e88ee7d93
#
_entry.id   759a1f8bbd3265e6a8db5a6e88ee7d93
#
_cell.length_a   1.000
_cell.length_b   1.000
_cell.length_c   1.000
_cell.angle_alpha   90.00
_cell.angle_beta   90.00
_cell.angle_gamma   90.00
#
_symmetry.space_group_name_H-M   'P 1'
#
loop_
_entity.id
_entity.type
_entity.pdbx_description
1 polymer ?
#
loop_
_entity_poly.entity_id
_entity_poly.type
_entity_poly.pdbx_seq_one_letter_code
_entity_poly.pdbx_strand_id
1 'polypeptide(L)'
;MFRGARRADLDAILKIYARARQAMADSGNPTQWGEHFPPQELLEEDIDSNRLFLYLVNGELEGVFAFILGPDPTYARIEDGKWLNDTLPYGTIHRLASAGRHPGVAAAVITWCLEHCESLRADTHAENKIMQHLLEENGFTKCGIIHVEDGTPRIAYQKMSLTLPLRRD
;
A
#
# COMPACT_ATOMS: atom_id res chain seq x y z
N MET A 1 -14.71 -5.48 -7.48
CA MET A 1 -15.26 -5.82 -6.15
C MET A 1 -14.11 -5.95 -5.15
N PHE A 2 -14.28 -5.38 -3.97
CA PHE A 2 -13.31 -5.49 -2.87
C PHE A 2 -13.87 -6.39 -1.76
N ARG A 3 -13.03 -7.19 -1.16
CA ARG A 3 -13.38 -7.96 0.05
C ARG A 3 -12.14 -8.28 0.88
N GLY A 4 -12.34 -8.61 2.14
CA GLY A 4 -11.28 -9.14 2.99
C GLY A 4 -10.75 -10.49 2.47
N ALA A 5 -9.44 -10.69 2.62
CA ALA A 5 -8.81 -11.96 2.31
C ALA A 5 -9.16 -13.02 3.36
N ARG A 6 -9.19 -14.26 2.93
CA ARG A 6 -9.43 -15.46 3.77
C ARG A 6 -8.25 -16.42 3.64
N ARG A 7 -8.09 -17.31 4.59
CA ARG A 7 -7.06 -18.35 4.53
C ARG A 7 -7.14 -19.20 3.25
N ALA A 8 -8.34 -19.43 2.73
CA ALA A 8 -8.53 -20.14 1.47
C ALA A 8 -7.98 -19.41 0.24
N ASP A 9 -7.73 -18.11 0.33
CA ASP A 9 -7.17 -17.31 -0.75
C ASP A 9 -5.63 -17.34 -0.78
N LEU A 10 -4.98 -17.91 0.22
CA LEU A 10 -3.55 -17.76 0.46
C LEU A 10 -2.69 -18.22 -0.72
N ASP A 11 -3.02 -19.36 -1.35
CA ASP A 11 -2.25 -19.87 -2.50
C ASP A 11 -2.28 -18.88 -3.69
N ALA A 12 -3.44 -18.31 -3.98
CA ALA A 12 -3.59 -17.31 -5.03
C ALA A 12 -2.85 -16.00 -4.68
N ILE A 13 -2.91 -15.59 -3.41
CA ILE A 13 -2.19 -14.40 -2.91
C ILE A 13 -0.68 -14.58 -3.05
N LEU A 14 -0.15 -15.71 -2.65
CA LEU A 14 1.29 -16.02 -2.75
C LEU A 14 1.79 -15.98 -4.19
N LYS A 15 0.99 -16.43 -5.14
CA LYS A 15 1.33 -16.36 -6.59
C LYS A 15 1.40 -14.92 -7.08
N ILE A 16 0.50 -14.05 -6.64
CA ILE A 16 0.53 -12.63 -7.00
C ILE A 16 1.76 -11.95 -6.44
N TYR A 17 2.12 -12.21 -5.19
CA TYR A 17 3.33 -11.65 -4.59
C TYR A 17 4.61 -12.16 -5.27
N ALA A 18 4.68 -13.44 -5.62
CA ALA A 18 5.82 -13.99 -6.36
C ALA A 18 6.01 -13.30 -7.71
N ARG A 19 4.92 -13.08 -8.44
CA ARG A 19 4.94 -12.34 -9.70
C ARG A 19 5.35 -10.88 -9.49
N ALA A 20 4.81 -10.23 -8.46
CA ALA A 20 5.15 -8.84 -8.14
C ALA A 20 6.63 -8.67 -7.80
N ARG A 21 7.22 -9.59 -7.03
CA ARG A 21 8.65 -9.59 -6.73
C ARG A 21 9.50 -9.71 -8.00
N GLN A 22 9.12 -10.59 -8.91
CA GLN A 22 9.83 -10.76 -10.18
C GLN A 22 9.72 -9.49 -11.03
N ALA A 23 8.54 -8.92 -11.16
CA ALA A 23 8.33 -7.66 -11.89
C ALA A 23 9.13 -6.51 -11.26
N MET A 24 9.19 -6.45 -9.93
CA MET A 24 9.97 -5.46 -9.20
C MET A 24 11.47 -5.59 -9.49
N ALA A 25 12.01 -6.79 -9.44
CA ALA A 25 13.40 -7.07 -9.77
C ALA A 25 13.71 -6.71 -11.23
N ASP A 26 12.85 -7.11 -12.17
CA ASP A 26 13.01 -6.85 -13.60
C ASP A 26 12.98 -5.35 -13.93
N SER A 27 12.29 -4.54 -13.12
CA SER A 27 12.22 -3.08 -13.28
C SER A 27 13.34 -2.31 -12.59
N GLY A 28 14.35 -2.99 -12.02
CA GLY A 28 15.51 -2.35 -11.39
C GLY A 28 15.36 -2.09 -9.91
N ASN A 29 14.39 -2.72 -9.23
CA ASN A 29 14.16 -2.62 -7.78
C ASN A 29 14.19 -4.01 -7.11
N PRO A 30 15.34 -4.71 -7.11
CA PRO A 30 15.41 -6.07 -6.58
C PRO A 30 15.46 -6.15 -5.04
N THR A 31 15.72 -5.04 -4.35
CA THR A 31 16.06 -5.04 -2.92
C THR A 31 14.92 -4.65 -2.00
N GLN A 32 13.86 -4.00 -2.47
CA GLN A 32 12.77 -3.57 -1.60
C GLN A 32 12.05 -4.76 -0.94
N TRP A 33 11.66 -5.75 -1.73
CA TRP A 33 11.05 -6.99 -1.23
C TRP A 33 11.99 -8.19 -1.29
N GLY A 34 13.07 -8.11 -2.04
CA GLY A 34 13.98 -9.22 -2.24
C GLY A 34 13.29 -10.42 -2.90
N GLU A 35 13.60 -11.62 -2.42
CA GLU A 35 13.09 -12.86 -2.98
C GLU A 35 11.93 -13.48 -2.18
N HIS A 36 11.70 -13.02 -0.94
CA HIS A 36 10.81 -13.71 0.00
C HIS A 36 9.78 -12.81 0.69
N PHE A 37 9.90 -11.51 0.59
CA PHE A 37 8.93 -10.61 1.23
C PHE A 37 7.71 -10.37 0.32
N PRO A 38 6.48 -10.32 0.82
CA PRO A 38 6.10 -10.57 2.21
C PRO A 38 6.11 -12.07 2.55
N PRO A 39 6.58 -12.45 3.75
CA PRO A 39 6.56 -13.85 4.16
C PRO A 39 5.13 -14.33 4.43
N GLN A 40 4.91 -15.63 4.27
CA GLN A 40 3.59 -16.22 4.45
C GLN A 40 2.99 -15.92 5.83
N GLU A 41 3.79 -15.97 6.88
CA GLU A 41 3.36 -15.71 8.25
C GLU A 41 2.80 -14.31 8.43
N LEU A 42 3.39 -13.31 7.78
CA LEU A 42 2.89 -11.94 7.78
C LEU A 42 1.53 -11.83 7.09
N LEU A 43 1.37 -12.52 5.95
CA LEU A 43 0.10 -12.54 5.22
C LEU A 43 -1.00 -13.23 6.03
N GLU A 44 -0.68 -14.31 6.71
CA GLU A 44 -1.60 -14.99 7.61
C GLU A 44 -2.01 -14.10 8.78
N GLU A 45 -1.08 -13.39 9.38
CA GLU A 45 -1.37 -12.40 10.43
C GLU A 45 -2.26 -11.27 9.91
N ASP A 46 -1.99 -10.76 8.72
CA ASP A 46 -2.81 -9.72 8.10
C ASP A 46 -4.23 -10.22 7.81
N ILE A 47 -4.38 -11.47 7.37
CA ILE A 47 -5.69 -12.10 7.17
C ILE A 47 -6.44 -12.22 8.50
N ASP A 48 -5.80 -12.77 9.52
CA ASP A 48 -6.41 -13.00 10.83
C ASP A 48 -6.79 -11.69 11.55
N SER A 49 -6.04 -10.63 11.26
CA SER A 49 -6.29 -9.28 11.81
C SER A 49 -7.21 -8.43 10.94
N ASN A 50 -7.81 -8.99 9.90
CA ASN A 50 -8.69 -8.30 8.94
C ASN A 50 -8.04 -7.07 8.29
N ARG A 51 -6.76 -7.15 7.97
CA ARG A 51 -5.99 -6.06 7.34
C ARG A 51 -5.66 -6.32 5.87
N LEU A 52 -5.79 -7.56 5.39
CA LEU A 52 -5.50 -7.92 4.01
C LEU A 52 -6.78 -7.93 3.18
N PHE A 53 -6.75 -7.23 2.06
CA PHE A 53 -7.89 -7.06 1.17
C PHE A 53 -7.55 -7.51 -0.24
N LEU A 54 -8.59 -7.94 -0.96
CA LEU A 54 -8.52 -8.40 -2.33
C LEU A 54 -9.37 -7.52 -3.22
N TYR A 55 -8.83 -7.22 -4.39
CA TYR A 55 -9.55 -6.62 -5.49
C TYR A 55 -9.80 -7.65 -6.59
N LEU A 56 -11.07 -7.89 -6.90
CA LEU A 56 -11.50 -8.85 -7.90
C LEU A 56 -12.18 -8.14 -9.06
N VAL A 57 -11.87 -8.59 -10.27
CA VAL A 57 -12.53 -8.17 -11.51
C VAL A 57 -13.12 -9.40 -12.17
N ASN A 58 -14.45 -9.41 -12.39
CA ASN A 58 -15.17 -10.56 -12.94
C ASN A 58 -14.90 -11.88 -12.19
N GLY A 59 -14.75 -11.80 -10.87
CA GLY A 59 -14.47 -12.94 -10.01
C GLY A 59 -13.01 -13.40 -9.97
N GLU A 60 -12.12 -12.78 -10.74
CA GLU A 60 -10.70 -13.09 -10.75
C GLU A 60 -9.93 -12.12 -9.84
N LEU A 61 -8.96 -12.67 -9.11
CA LEU A 61 -8.11 -11.89 -8.21
C LEU A 61 -7.10 -11.07 -9.01
N GLU A 62 -7.23 -9.73 -8.94
CA GLU A 62 -6.41 -8.78 -9.68
C GLU A 62 -5.46 -7.98 -8.80
N GLY A 63 -5.76 -7.81 -7.54
CA GLY A 63 -4.93 -7.06 -6.61
C GLY A 63 -5.04 -7.57 -5.19
N VAL A 64 -3.96 -7.41 -4.44
CA VAL A 64 -3.88 -7.69 -3.02
C VAL A 64 -3.13 -6.56 -2.32
N PHE A 65 -3.58 -6.15 -1.16
CA PHE A 65 -2.97 -5.08 -0.39
C PHE A 65 -3.34 -5.19 1.08
N ALA A 66 -2.45 -4.72 1.94
CA ALA A 66 -2.77 -4.47 3.33
C ALA A 66 -3.28 -3.03 3.49
N PHE A 67 -4.38 -2.86 4.19
CA PHE A 67 -4.91 -1.56 4.58
C PHE A 67 -5.06 -1.52 6.09
N ILE A 68 -4.32 -0.61 6.73
CA ILE A 68 -4.18 -0.55 8.18
C ILE A 68 -4.63 0.82 8.65
N LEU A 69 -5.65 0.85 9.49
CA LEU A 69 -6.11 2.07 10.16
C LEU A 69 -5.34 2.25 11.46
N GLY A 70 -4.93 3.48 11.73
CA GLY A 70 -4.21 3.84 12.93
C GLY A 70 -2.73 4.12 12.71
N PRO A 71 -2.03 4.58 13.75
CA PRO A 71 -0.65 5.02 13.63
C PRO A 71 0.30 3.87 13.27
N ASP A 72 1.21 4.15 12.36
CA ASP A 72 2.33 3.28 12.01
C ASP A 72 3.57 3.80 12.74
N PRO A 73 4.25 2.97 13.57
CA PRO A 73 5.46 3.40 14.30
C PRO A 73 6.57 3.96 13.40
N THR A 74 6.72 3.44 12.18
CA THR A 74 7.74 3.90 11.23
C THR A 74 7.44 5.28 10.64
N TYR A 75 6.21 5.77 10.79
CA TYR A 75 5.77 7.09 10.32
C TYR A 75 5.80 8.17 11.41
N ALA A 76 6.17 7.81 12.64
CA ALA A 76 6.27 8.77 13.75
C ALA A 76 7.37 9.80 13.53
N ARG A 77 8.45 9.42 12.83
CA ARG A 77 9.56 10.30 12.47
C ARG A 77 9.69 10.40 10.96
N ILE A 78 9.67 11.63 10.47
CA ILE A 78 9.91 11.96 9.06
C ILE A 78 11.03 12.97 8.95
N GLU A 79 11.91 12.78 7.97
CA GLU A 79 13.06 13.63 7.68
C GLU A 79 12.91 14.24 6.27
N ASP A 80 13.68 15.31 6.01
CA ASP A 80 13.72 15.99 4.71
C ASP A 80 12.35 16.45 4.20
N GLY A 81 11.46 16.77 5.13
CA GLY A 81 10.11 17.22 4.82
C GLY A 81 9.17 17.04 6.01
N LYS A 82 7.89 17.01 5.73
CA LYS A 82 6.84 16.85 6.72
C LYS A 82 5.59 16.24 6.09
N TRP A 83 4.78 15.58 6.92
CA TRP A 83 3.45 15.15 6.50
C TRP A 83 2.56 16.35 6.13
N LEU A 84 1.64 16.16 5.18
CA LEU A 84 0.64 17.18 4.82
C LEU A 84 -0.25 17.49 6.01
N ASN A 85 -0.63 16.48 6.75
CA ASN A 85 -1.37 16.57 7.99
C ASN A 85 -0.90 15.44 8.92
N ASP A 86 -0.61 15.78 10.17
CA ASP A 86 -0.12 14.84 11.18
C ASP A 86 -1.02 14.81 12.43
N THR A 87 -2.23 15.35 12.34
CA THR A 87 -3.19 15.42 13.45
C THR A 87 -4.41 14.53 13.25
N LEU A 88 -4.83 14.29 12.00
CA LEU A 88 -5.95 13.42 11.69
C LEU A 88 -5.56 11.95 11.76
N PRO A 89 -6.49 11.07 12.15
CA PRO A 89 -6.30 9.63 11.95
C PRO A 89 -6.04 9.32 10.49
N TYR A 90 -5.21 8.34 10.23
CA TYR A 90 -4.87 7.96 8.86
C TYR A 90 -4.92 6.44 8.65
N GLY A 91 -5.11 6.06 7.40
CA GLY A 91 -4.90 4.71 6.92
C GLY A 91 -3.58 4.61 6.16
N THR A 92 -3.03 3.42 6.09
CA THR A 92 -1.79 3.13 5.35
C THR A 92 -2.01 1.97 4.41
N ILE A 93 -1.56 2.11 3.16
CA ILE A 93 -1.47 1.01 2.21
C ILE A 93 -0.08 0.40 2.31
N HIS A 94 -0.03 -0.89 2.57
CA HIS A 94 1.19 -1.67 2.53
C HIS A 94 1.05 -2.86 1.60
N ARG A 95 2.16 -3.32 1.06
CA ARG A 95 2.24 -4.58 0.33
C ARG A 95 1.24 -4.68 -0.83
N LEU A 96 1.07 -3.60 -1.56
CA LEU A 96 0.23 -3.57 -2.76
C LEU A 96 0.89 -4.36 -3.88
N ALA A 97 0.18 -5.33 -4.41
CA ALA A 97 0.61 -6.11 -5.55
C ALA A 97 -0.56 -6.36 -6.52
N SER A 98 -0.26 -6.41 -7.80
CA SER A 98 -1.23 -6.66 -8.86
C SER A 98 -0.90 -7.95 -9.61
N ALA A 99 -1.93 -8.60 -10.14
CA ALA A 99 -1.78 -9.75 -11.03
C ALA A 99 -1.21 -9.36 -12.40
N GLY A 100 -1.26 -8.07 -12.75
CA GLY A 100 -0.70 -7.52 -13.99
C GLY A 100 -1.55 -7.78 -15.25
N ARG A 101 -2.76 -8.30 -15.10
CA ARG A 101 -3.66 -8.58 -16.23
C ARG A 101 -4.49 -7.37 -16.65
N HIS A 102 -4.79 -6.49 -15.70
CA HIS A 102 -5.62 -5.30 -15.93
C HIS A 102 -4.89 -4.03 -15.53
N PRO A 103 -5.04 -2.93 -16.29
CA PRO A 103 -4.56 -1.63 -15.87
C PRO A 103 -5.45 -1.05 -14.75
N GLY A 104 -4.92 -0.09 -13.99
CA GLY A 104 -5.72 0.68 -13.03
C GLY A 104 -6.00 0.00 -11.71
N VAL A 105 -5.38 -1.14 -11.39
CA VAL A 105 -5.55 -1.84 -10.11
C VAL A 105 -5.20 -0.94 -8.93
N ALA A 106 -4.06 -0.27 -8.98
CA ALA A 106 -3.63 0.61 -7.89
C ALA A 106 -4.55 1.82 -7.73
N ALA A 107 -5.02 2.41 -8.84
CA ALA A 107 -5.99 3.52 -8.78
C ALA A 107 -7.29 3.09 -8.11
N ALA A 108 -7.79 1.89 -8.42
CA ALA A 108 -8.99 1.33 -7.80
C ALA A 108 -8.78 1.09 -6.29
N VAL A 109 -7.63 0.55 -5.90
CA VAL A 109 -7.27 0.32 -4.49
C VAL A 109 -7.19 1.63 -3.72
N ILE A 110 -6.51 2.64 -4.26
CA ILE A 110 -6.38 3.95 -3.63
C ILE A 110 -7.75 4.61 -3.43
N THR A 111 -8.60 4.56 -4.44
CA THR A 111 -9.97 5.10 -4.37
C THR A 111 -10.75 4.41 -3.25
N TRP A 112 -10.72 3.09 -3.21
CA TRP A 112 -11.39 2.32 -2.16
C TRP A 112 -10.86 2.67 -0.75
N CYS A 113 -9.56 2.78 -0.58
CA CYS A 113 -8.97 3.15 0.71
C CYS A 113 -9.43 4.55 1.18
N LEU A 114 -9.52 5.51 0.25
CA LEU A 114 -9.96 6.87 0.56
C LEU A 114 -11.45 6.99 0.88
N GLU A 115 -12.25 5.97 0.56
CA GLU A 115 -13.63 5.87 1.04
C GLU A 115 -13.70 5.46 2.52
N HIS A 116 -12.60 4.95 3.08
CA HIS A 116 -12.51 4.41 4.43
C HIS A 116 -11.62 5.23 5.39
N CYS A 117 -10.96 6.27 4.90
CA CYS A 117 -10.14 7.16 5.74
C CYS A 117 -10.05 8.57 5.16
N GLU A 118 -9.81 9.55 6.02
CA GLU A 118 -9.66 10.96 5.61
C GLU A 118 -8.25 11.28 5.12
N SER A 119 -7.27 10.52 5.58
CA SER A 119 -5.86 10.67 5.23
C SER A 119 -5.26 9.30 4.93
N LEU A 120 -4.56 9.20 3.81
CA LEU A 120 -3.96 7.95 3.35
C LEU A 120 -2.46 8.14 3.16
N ARG A 121 -1.67 7.26 3.78
CA ARG A 121 -0.21 7.25 3.69
C ARG A 121 0.29 6.01 2.97
N ALA A 122 1.43 6.15 2.35
CA ALA A 122 2.17 5.05 1.73
C ALA A 122 3.65 5.40 1.71
N ASP A 123 4.50 4.41 1.53
CA ASP A 123 5.92 4.58 1.31
C ASP A 123 6.43 3.63 0.24
N THR A 124 7.56 3.99 -0.38
CA THR A 124 8.21 3.12 -1.36
C THR A 124 9.72 3.37 -1.41
N HIS A 125 10.44 2.39 -1.95
CA HIS A 125 11.89 2.48 -2.13
C HIS A 125 12.27 3.53 -3.19
N ALA A 126 13.41 4.18 -3.02
CA ALA A 126 13.92 5.16 -3.98
C ALA A 126 14.15 4.59 -5.39
N GLU A 127 14.40 3.30 -5.49
CA GLU A 127 14.56 2.60 -6.78
C GLU A 127 13.23 2.15 -7.41
N ASN A 128 12.13 2.21 -6.68
CA ASN A 128 10.82 1.84 -7.20
C ASN A 128 10.17 3.01 -7.95
N LYS A 129 10.68 3.31 -9.13
CA LYS A 129 10.19 4.42 -9.96
C LYS A 129 8.75 4.22 -10.42
N ILE A 130 8.35 2.98 -10.65
CA ILE A 130 6.99 2.63 -11.06
C ILE A 130 6.00 3.02 -9.95
N MET A 131 6.26 2.64 -8.70
CA MET A 131 5.37 2.97 -7.58
C MET A 131 5.37 4.47 -7.28
N GLN A 132 6.53 5.14 -7.34
CA GLN A 132 6.60 6.60 -7.17
C GLN A 132 5.71 7.31 -8.19
N HIS A 133 5.85 6.97 -9.46
CA HIS A 133 5.05 7.54 -10.53
C HIS A 133 3.55 7.26 -10.34
N LEU A 134 3.21 6.04 -9.97
CA LEU A 134 1.85 5.62 -9.72
C LEU A 134 1.20 6.39 -8.56
N LEU A 135 1.92 6.57 -7.46
CA LEU A 135 1.43 7.34 -6.32
C LEU A 135 1.22 8.81 -6.72
N GLU A 136 2.17 9.41 -7.41
CA GLU A 136 2.09 10.80 -7.88
C GLU A 136 0.95 11.01 -8.88
N GLU A 137 0.77 10.11 -9.85
CA GLU A 137 -0.37 10.15 -10.79
C GLU A 137 -1.72 10.04 -10.09
N ASN A 138 -1.78 9.33 -8.97
CA ASN A 138 -3.01 9.18 -8.18
C ASN A 138 -3.16 10.25 -7.10
N GLY A 139 -2.41 11.33 -7.18
CA GLY A 139 -2.60 12.53 -6.36
C GLY A 139 -1.91 12.49 -4.99
N PHE A 140 -1.03 11.56 -4.74
CA PHE A 140 -0.18 11.58 -3.55
C PHE A 140 0.88 12.67 -3.65
N THR A 141 1.17 13.29 -2.52
CA THR A 141 2.27 14.24 -2.38
C THR A 141 3.46 13.56 -1.70
N LYS A 142 4.64 13.74 -2.25
CA LYS A 142 5.89 13.33 -1.62
C LYS A 142 6.12 14.22 -0.40
N CYS A 143 6.25 13.61 0.78
CA CYS A 143 6.31 14.32 2.04
C CYS A 143 7.71 14.38 2.65
N GLY A 144 8.53 13.36 2.45
CA GLY A 144 9.85 13.27 3.03
C GLY A 144 10.37 11.85 3.05
N ILE A 145 11.25 11.56 4.01
CA ILE A 145 11.89 10.25 4.17
C ILE A 145 11.53 9.67 5.52
N ILE A 146 11.08 8.43 5.52
CA ILE A 146 10.91 7.61 6.72
C ILE A 146 11.93 6.47 6.71
N HIS A 147 12.12 5.82 7.84
CA HIS A 147 12.96 4.64 7.96
C HIS A 147 12.11 3.47 8.44
N VAL A 148 12.16 2.35 7.70
CA VAL A 148 11.49 1.13 8.09
C VAL A 148 12.27 0.41 9.21
N GLU A 149 11.74 -0.71 9.73
CA GLU A 149 12.26 -1.37 10.94
C GLU A 149 13.75 -1.73 10.86
N ASP A 150 14.25 -2.11 9.68
CA ASP A 150 15.67 -2.43 9.46
C ASP A 150 16.57 -1.19 9.31
N GLY A 151 16.02 0.01 9.44
CA GLY A 151 16.72 1.28 9.32
C GLY A 151 16.90 1.78 7.88
N THR A 152 16.43 1.05 6.88
CA THR A 152 16.54 1.51 5.49
C THR A 152 15.53 2.60 5.17
N PRO A 153 15.93 3.61 4.33
CA PRO A 153 15.07 4.74 4.02
C PRO A 153 13.98 4.37 3.01
N ARG A 154 12.84 5.06 3.12
CA ARG A 154 11.73 5.03 2.16
C ARG A 154 11.25 6.45 1.89
N ILE A 155 10.74 6.67 0.69
CA ILE A 155 10.05 7.91 0.36
C ILE A 155 8.62 7.81 0.88
N ALA A 156 8.23 8.78 1.69
CA ALA A 156 6.90 8.86 2.30
C ALA A 156 5.96 9.71 1.44
N TYR A 157 4.74 9.23 1.28
CA TYR A 157 3.68 9.86 0.50
C TYR A 157 2.40 9.97 1.32
N GLN A 158 1.63 11.03 1.06
CA GLN A 158 0.33 11.23 1.68
C GLN A 158 -0.67 11.80 0.69
N LYS A 159 -1.92 11.37 0.80
CA LYS A 159 -3.05 11.93 0.09
C LYS A 159 -4.21 12.15 1.05
N MET A 160 -4.80 13.34 1.00
CA MET A 160 -6.01 13.65 1.76
C MET A 160 -7.25 13.28 0.95
N SER A 161 -8.28 12.76 1.62
CA SER A 161 -9.57 12.55 0.97
C SER A 161 -10.21 13.88 0.60
N LEU A 162 -10.74 13.97 -0.63
CA LEU A 162 -11.46 15.16 -1.10
C LEU A 162 -12.91 15.22 -0.55
N THR A 163 -13.41 14.13 0.00
CA THR A 163 -14.75 14.02 0.59
C THR A 163 -14.71 14.18 2.10
N LEU A 164 -14.25 15.36 2.57
CA LEU A 164 -14.55 15.75 3.94
C LEU A 164 -16.03 16.19 3.98
N PRO A 165 -16.86 15.59 4.82
CA PRO A 165 -18.10 16.25 5.16
C PRO A 165 -17.72 17.58 5.80
N LEU A 166 -18.22 18.67 5.26
CA LEU A 166 -18.20 19.96 5.94
C LEU A 166 -18.74 19.71 7.36
N ARG A 167 -17.86 19.77 8.36
CA ARG A 167 -18.33 19.86 9.73
C ARG A 167 -19.19 21.10 9.79
N ARG A 168 -20.48 20.91 9.90
CA ARG A 168 -21.37 21.97 10.32
C ARG A 168 -21.12 22.15 11.82
N ASP A 169 -20.52 23.29 12.14
CA ASP A 169 -20.41 23.77 13.52
C ASP A 169 -21.81 23.87 14.15
#